data_7d5e87d435df8e1414d15756c7957630
#
_entry.id   7d5e87d435df8e1414d15756c7957630
#
_cell.length_a   1.000
_cell.length_b   1.000
_cell.length_c   1.000
_cell.angle_alpha   90.00
_cell.angle_beta   90.00
_cell.angle_gamma   90.00
#
_symmetry.space_group_name_H-M   'P 1'
#
loop_
_entity.id
_entity.type
_entity.pdbx_description
1 polymer ?
#
loop_
_entity_poly.entity_id
_entity_poly.type
_entity_poly.pdbx_seq_one_letter_code
_entity_poly.pdbx_strand_id
1 'polypeptide(L)'
;MGASATSVTVGVIKLVAAALLPVALLYVMINFGRVSRVALRVLRWCHLVPRPKPVPPPGRLPLEKITADLCRLSTALRDVPPEASRARKRGLLLAYDDVLGKAALALDVPEALAGLPLGMDRDLERLRVETDLRDAGLRFGPRKRQDTP
;
A
#
# COMPACT_ATOMS: atom_id res chain seq x y z
N MET A 1 39.33 -40.51 5.42
CA MET A 1 38.32 -40.28 6.51
C MET A 1 37.53 -38.98 6.30
N GLY A 2 37.41 -38.44 5.09
CA GLY A 2 36.70 -37.17 4.83
C GLY A 2 35.27 -37.31 4.25
N ALA A 3 34.87 -38.48 3.75
CA ALA A 3 33.60 -38.65 3.04
C ALA A 3 32.35 -38.73 3.96
N SER A 4 32.54 -39.14 5.22
CA SER A 4 31.42 -39.29 6.16
C SER A 4 30.96 -37.96 6.77
N ALA A 5 31.84 -36.98 6.90
CA ALA A 5 31.49 -35.66 7.47
C ALA A 5 30.70 -34.82 6.50
N THR A 6 30.99 -34.90 5.19
CA THR A 6 30.24 -34.17 4.14
C THR A 6 28.83 -34.72 3.95
N SER A 7 28.61 -36.00 4.08
CA SER A 7 27.26 -36.59 3.96
C SER A 7 26.35 -36.25 5.16
N VAL A 8 26.92 -36.15 6.36
CA VAL A 8 26.18 -35.75 7.57
C VAL A 8 25.80 -34.27 7.52
N THR A 9 26.72 -33.39 7.11
CA THR A 9 26.45 -31.95 6.95
C THR A 9 25.40 -31.69 5.89
N VAL A 10 25.42 -32.35 4.75
CA VAL A 10 24.40 -32.27 3.70
C VAL A 10 23.05 -32.76 4.21
N GLY A 11 23.03 -33.85 5.00
CA GLY A 11 21.79 -34.35 5.61
C GLY A 11 21.17 -33.37 6.59
N VAL A 12 21.97 -32.74 7.46
CA VAL A 12 21.51 -31.72 8.42
C VAL A 12 20.99 -30.48 7.71
N ILE A 13 21.66 -29.99 6.66
CA ILE A 13 21.21 -28.85 5.89
C ILE A 13 19.87 -29.13 5.20
N LYS A 14 19.67 -30.30 4.62
CA LYS A 14 18.39 -30.71 4.04
C LYS A 14 17.26 -30.78 5.08
N LEU A 15 17.53 -31.30 6.26
CA LEU A 15 16.55 -31.38 7.35
C LEU A 15 16.15 -29.98 7.84
N VAL A 16 17.11 -29.10 8.05
CA VAL A 16 16.87 -27.70 8.46
C VAL A 16 16.10 -26.95 7.37
N ALA A 17 16.48 -27.11 6.11
CA ALA A 17 15.79 -26.50 4.99
C ALA A 17 14.32 -27.00 4.89
N ALA A 18 14.09 -28.30 5.06
CA ALA A 18 12.74 -28.88 5.05
C ALA A 18 11.86 -28.39 6.20
N ALA A 19 12.45 -28.16 7.39
CA ALA A 19 11.73 -27.61 8.55
C ALA A 19 11.42 -26.11 8.41
N LEU A 20 12.33 -25.34 7.81
CA LEU A 20 12.16 -23.89 7.63
C LEU A 20 11.23 -23.54 6.46
N LEU A 21 11.10 -24.40 5.47
CA LEU A 21 10.33 -24.14 4.26
C LEU A 21 8.84 -23.86 4.54
N PRO A 22 8.10 -24.64 5.36
CA PRO A 22 6.71 -24.37 5.68
C PRO A 22 6.54 -23.08 6.49
N VAL A 23 7.48 -22.76 7.38
CA VAL A 23 7.45 -21.52 8.18
C VAL A 23 7.67 -20.31 7.26
N ALA A 24 8.63 -20.39 6.34
CA ALA A 24 8.87 -19.35 5.35
C ALA A 24 7.66 -19.15 4.41
N LEU A 25 7.02 -20.26 4.00
CA LEU A 25 5.82 -20.21 3.15
C LEU A 25 4.64 -19.55 3.88
N LEU A 26 4.43 -19.91 5.15
CA LEU A 26 3.41 -19.31 5.99
C LEU A 26 3.69 -17.82 6.23
N TYR A 27 4.94 -17.45 6.48
CA TYR A 27 5.36 -16.06 6.62
C TYR A 27 5.11 -15.26 5.34
N VAL A 28 5.45 -15.81 4.18
CA VAL A 28 5.17 -15.19 2.87
C VAL A 28 3.67 -15.07 2.65
N MET A 29 2.88 -16.07 3.00
CA MET A 29 1.43 -16.07 2.83
C MET A 29 0.76 -14.99 3.69
N ILE A 30 1.15 -14.87 4.97
CA ILE A 30 0.63 -13.84 5.89
C ILE A 30 1.11 -12.43 5.49
N ASN A 31 2.34 -12.32 4.99
CA ASN A 31 2.94 -11.04 4.62
C ASN A 31 3.01 -10.83 3.11
N PHE A 32 2.18 -11.54 2.32
CA PHE A 32 2.23 -11.50 0.85
C PHE A 32 2.22 -10.07 0.29
N GLY A 33 1.39 -9.20 0.84
CA GLY A 33 1.34 -7.79 0.46
C GLY A 33 2.62 -6.98 0.81
N ARG A 34 3.38 -7.39 1.84
CA ARG A 34 4.68 -6.76 2.18
C ARG A 34 5.81 -7.34 1.35
N VAL A 35 5.81 -8.66 1.19
CA VAL A 35 6.85 -9.39 0.45
C VAL A 35 6.81 -9.05 -1.04
N SER A 36 5.63 -9.00 -1.65
CA SER A 36 5.47 -8.60 -3.05
C SER A 36 5.94 -7.16 -3.31
N ARG A 37 5.71 -6.25 -2.36
CA ARG A 37 6.17 -4.85 -2.46
C ARG A 37 7.69 -4.72 -2.36
N VAL A 38 8.31 -5.46 -1.43
CA VAL A 38 9.77 -5.49 -1.30
C VAL A 38 10.38 -6.14 -2.53
N ALA A 39 9.82 -7.25 -3.00
CA ALA A 39 10.27 -7.93 -4.21
C ALA A 39 10.16 -7.04 -5.44
N LEU A 40 9.04 -6.33 -5.63
CA LEU A 40 8.87 -5.37 -6.71
C LEU A 40 9.83 -4.17 -6.60
N ARG A 41 10.11 -3.69 -5.38
CA ARG A 41 11.08 -2.61 -5.16
C ARG A 41 12.50 -3.07 -5.49
N VAL A 42 12.88 -4.28 -5.06
CA VAL A 42 14.19 -4.88 -5.39
C VAL A 42 14.29 -5.18 -6.89
N LEU A 43 13.23 -5.73 -7.50
CA LEU A 43 13.19 -6.00 -8.95
C LEU A 43 13.28 -4.69 -9.78
N ARG A 44 12.64 -3.61 -9.33
CA ARG A 44 12.78 -2.28 -9.94
C ARG A 44 14.18 -1.70 -9.75
N TRP A 45 14.81 -1.93 -8.59
CA TRP A 45 16.18 -1.49 -8.32
C TRP A 45 17.19 -2.25 -9.18
N CYS A 46 16.95 -3.55 -9.43
CA CYS A 46 17.75 -4.38 -10.30
C CYS A 46 17.52 -4.13 -11.80
N HIS A 47 16.70 -3.15 -12.21
CA HIS A 47 16.33 -2.85 -13.61
C HIS A 47 15.76 -4.03 -14.41
N LEU A 48 15.34 -5.10 -13.74
CA LEU A 48 14.76 -6.30 -14.37
C LEU A 48 13.30 -6.12 -14.83
N VAL A 49 12.59 -5.11 -14.28
CA VAL A 49 11.26 -4.74 -14.77
C VAL A 49 11.39 -3.46 -15.58
N PRO A 50 11.08 -3.47 -16.88
CA PRO A 50 11.01 -2.25 -17.67
C PRO A 50 10.03 -1.29 -16.99
N ARG A 51 10.47 -0.05 -16.74
CA ARG A 51 9.53 1.00 -16.34
C ARG A 51 8.44 1.05 -17.40
N PRO A 52 7.14 0.91 -17.04
CA PRO A 52 6.10 1.24 -17.98
C PRO A 52 6.40 2.66 -18.46
N LYS A 53 6.59 2.82 -19.79
CA LYS A 53 6.72 4.15 -20.38
C LYS A 53 5.55 4.95 -19.83
N PRO A 54 5.77 6.14 -19.25
CA PRO A 54 4.67 7.00 -18.85
C PRO A 54 3.89 7.29 -20.14
N VAL A 55 2.78 6.60 -20.33
CA VAL A 55 1.75 7.07 -21.24
C VAL A 55 1.29 8.36 -20.58
N PRO A 56 1.51 9.54 -21.20
CA PRO A 56 0.98 10.76 -20.65
C PRO A 56 -0.54 10.60 -20.64
N PRO A 57 -1.17 10.50 -19.44
CA PRO A 57 -2.62 10.41 -19.39
C PRO A 57 -3.14 11.76 -19.90
N PRO A 58 -4.20 11.77 -20.70
CA PRO A 58 -4.85 13.00 -21.06
C PRO A 58 -5.30 13.70 -19.78
N GLY A 59 -4.62 14.82 -19.44
CA GLY A 59 -4.92 15.63 -18.27
C GLY A 59 -4.46 15.04 -16.95
N ARG A 60 -3.13 15.05 -16.66
CA ARG A 60 -2.67 14.97 -15.27
C ARG A 60 -3.32 16.12 -14.53
N LEU A 61 -4.27 15.77 -13.64
CA LEU A 61 -4.76 16.75 -12.67
C LEU A 61 -3.53 17.27 -11.90
N PRO A 62 -3.35 18.59 -11.78
CA PRO A 62 -2.26 19.13 -10.98
C PRO A 62 -2.31 18.50 -9.58
N LEU A 63 -1.16 18.17 -9.00
CA LEU A 63 -1.07 17.54 -7.67
C LEU A 63 -1.81 18.37 -6.62
N GLU A 64 -1.83 19.69 -6.80
CA GLU A 64 -2.57 20.63 -5.96
C GLU A 64 -4.08 20.35 -5.97
N LYS A 65 -4.65 20.03 -7.14
CA LYS A 65 -6.07 19.69 -7.26
C LYS A 65 -6.38 18.37 -6.58
N ILE A 66 -5.52 17.36 -6.76
CA ILE A 66 -5.66 16.07 -6.08
C ILE A 66 -5.61 16.25 -4.56
N THR A 67 -4.67 17.08 -4.07
CA THR A 67 -4.52 17.40 -2.65
C THR A 67 -5.75 18.15 -2.11
N ALA A 68 -6.26 19.11 -2.85
CA ALA A 68 -7.47 19.85 -2.48
C ALA A 68 -8.70 18.92 -2.40
N ASP A 69 -8.84 18.00 -3.35
CA ASP A 69 -9.92 16.99 -3.34
C ASP A 69 -9.78 16.02 -2.16
N LEU A 70 -8.56 15.56 -1.83
CA LEU A 70 -8.31 14.75 -0.63
C LEU A 70 -8.70 15.49 0.65
N CYS A 71 -8.31 16.76 0.79
CA CYS A 71 -8.68 17.58 1.93
C CYS A 71 -10.20 17.76 2.04
N ARG A 72 -10.87 18.03 0.92
CA ARG A 72 -12.33 18.20 0.87
C ARG A 72 -13.05 16.90 1.26
N LEU A 73 -12.64 15.75 0.70
CA LEU A 73 -13.27 14.47 0.98
C LEU A 73 -12.98 13.97 2.40
N SER A 74 -11.76 14.19 2.92
CA SER A 74 -11.43 13.83 4.32
C SER A 74 -12.25 14.64 5.32
N THR A 75 -12.50 15.92 5.04
CA THR A 75 -13.40 16.76 5.83
C THR A 75 -14.83 16.27 5.73
N ALA A 76 -15.32 16.01 4.50
CA ALA A 76 -16.67 15.49 4.30
C ALA A 76 -16.93 14.15 4.99
N LEU A 77 -15.93 13.25 5.03
CA LEU A 77 -16.02 11.96 5.74
C LEU A 77 -16.11 12.15 7.26
N ARG A 78 -15.43 13.14 7.81
CA ARG A 78 -15.48 13.46 9.24
C ARG A 78 -16.82 14.08 9.63
N ASP A 79 -17.31 14.98 8.77
CA ASP A 79 -18.52 15.76 9.04
C ASP A 79 -19.80 15.00 8.65
N VAL A 80 -19.70 13.70 8.31
CA VAL A 80 -20.86 12.87 8.01
C VAL A 80 -21.72 12.70 9.28
N PRO A 81 -22.96 13.16 9.27
CA PRO A 81 -23.86 12.99 10.41
C PRO A 81 -24.05 11.50 10.77
N PRO A 82 -24.24 11.16 12.06
CA PRO A 82 -24.50 9.78 12.48
C PRO A 82 -25.69 9.16 11.74
N GLU A 83 -26.71 9.96 11.45
CA GLU A 83 -27.95 9.58 10.77
C GLU A 83 -27.79 9.38 9.26
N ALA A 84 -26.66 9.79 8.69
CA ALA A 84 -26.43 9.65 7.25
C ALA A 84 -26.53 8.19 6.81
N SER A 85 -27.17 7.97 5.68
CA SER A 85 -27.35 6.63 5.13
C SER A 85 -26.00 5.91 4.92
N ARG A 86 -25.98 4.60 5.12
CA ARG A 86 -24.82 3.75 4.86
C ARG A 86 -24.32 3.90 3.42
N ALA A 87 -25.25 4.09 2.48
CA ALA A 87 -24.92 4.32 1.07
C ALA A 87 -24.11 5.59 0.88
N ARG A 88 -24.48 6.69 1.55
CA ARG A 88 -23.74 7.97 1.50
C ARG A 88 -22.34 7.84 2.08
N LYS A 89 -22.22 7.20 3.26
CA LYS A 89 -20.90 6.95 3.89
C LYS A 89 -20.01 6.13 2.97
N ARG A 90 -20.56 5.05 2.38
CA ARG A 90 -19.85 4.19 1.45
C ARG A 90 -19.44 4.93 0.19
N GLY A 91 -20.31 5.74 -0.39
CA GLY A 91 -20.00 6.56 -1.57
C GLY A 91 -18.86 7.55 -1.33
N LEU A 92 -18.85 8.20 -0.16
CA LEU A 92 -17.75 9.11 0.22
C LEU A 92 -16.42 8.36 0.41
N LEU A 93 -16.44 7.18 1.04
CA LEU A 93 -15.24 6.35 1.21
C LEU A 93 -14.67 5.92 -0.13
N LEU A 94 -15.52 5.46 -1.06
CA LEU A 94 -15.07 5.06 -2.40
C LEU A 94 -14.51 6.23 -3.19
N ALA A 95 -15.14 7.41 -3.11
CA ALA A 95 -14.63 8.62 -3.74
C ALA A 95 -13.27 9.04 -3.16
N TYR A 96 -13.09 8.90 -1.84
CA TYR A 96 -11.83 9.18 -1.18
C TYR A 96 -10.73 8.21 -1.63
N ASP A 97 -11.04 6.89 -1.68
CA ASP A 97 -10.11 5.87 -2.15
C ASP A 97 -9.67 6.12 -3.61
N ASP A 98 -10.60 6.53 -4.49
CA ASP A 98 -10.30 6.85 -5.89
C ASP A 98 -9.32 8.03 -6.02
N VAL A 99 -9.51 9.09 -5.23
CA VAL A 99 -8.60 10.23 -5.21
C VAL A 99 -7.26 9.87 -4.56
N LEU A 100 -7.28 9.01 -3.54
CA LEU A 100 -6.08 8.50 -2.87
C LEU A 100 -5.23 7.67 -3.86
N GLY A 101 -5.86 6.81 -4.65
CA GLY A 101 -5.19 6.05 -5.72
C GLY A 101 -4.58 6.96 -6.81
N LYS A 102 -5.28 8.04 -7.19
CA LYS A 102 -4.73 9.05 -8.11
C LYS A 102 -3.52 9.77 -7.54
N ALA A 103 -3.53 10.09 -6.24
CA ALA A 103 -2.38 10.68 -5.55
C ALA A 103 -1.19 9.70 -5.50
N ALA A 104 -1.48 8.43 -5.19
CA ALA A 104 -0.48 7.36 -5.16
C ALA A 104 0.18 7.18 -6.53
N LEU A 105 -0.61 7.17 -7.59
CA LEU A 105 -0.11 7.11 -8.97
C LEU A 105 0.74 8.33 -9.33
N ALA A 106 0.34 9.53 -8.90
CA ALA A 106 1.06 10.78 -9.20
C ALA A 106 2.43 10.83 -8.51
N LEU A 107 2.58 10.22 -7.35
CA LEU A 107 3.81 10.19 -6.54
C LEU A 107 4.57 8.85 -6.63
N ASP A 108 4.17 7.96 -7.54
CA ASP A 108 4.75 6.61 -7.71
C ASP A 108 4.73 5.77 -6.40
N VAL A 109 3.68 5.96 -5.60
CA VAL A 109 3.43 5.17 -4.39
C VAL A 109 2.61 3.94 -4.78
N PRO A 110 3.06 2.71 -4.45
CA PRO A 110 2.29 1.51 -4.75
C PRO A 110 1.02 1.44 -3.90
N GLU A 111 -0.11 1.10 -4.52
CA GLU A 111 -1.40 0.91 -3.85
C GLU A 111 -2.15 -0.31 -4.41
N ALA A 112 -3.07 -0.86 -3.64
CA ALA A 112 -3.90 -2.00 -4.01
C ALA A 112 -5.39 -1.77 -3.70
N LEU A 113 -5.81 -0.52 -3.45
CA LEU A 113 -7.16 -0.17 -3.03
C LEU A 113 -8.23 -0.64 -4.03
N ALA A 114 -7.96 -0.49 -5.34
CA ALA A 114 -8.90 -0.86 -6.38
C ALA A 114 -9.20 -2.37 -6.42
N GLY A 115 -8.25 -3.20 -6.00
CA GLY A 115 -8.36 -4.68 -6.00
C GLY A 115 -8.97 -5.27 -4.73
N LEU A 116 -9.21 -4.46 -3.68
CA LEU A 116 -9.70 -4.95 -2.41
C LEU A 116 -11.21 -4.73 -2.25
N PRO A 117 -11.96 -5.73 -1.75
CA PRO A 117 -13.35 -5.55 -1.38
C PRO A 117 -13.48 -4.56 -0.21
N LEU A 118 -14.66 -3.99 -0.03
CA LEU A 118 -14.95 -3.15 1.13
C LEU A 118 -14.88 -3.99 2.42
N GLY A 119 -14.06 -3.56 3.37
CA GLY A 119 -13.83 -4.25 4.64
C GLY A 119 -12.50 -3.86 5.27
N MET A 120 -12.13 -4.60 6.31
CA MET A 120 -10.95 -4.35 7.13
C MET A 120 -9.66 -4.25 6.31
N ASP A 121 -9.46 -5.15 5.34
CA ASP A 121 -8.24 -5.18 4.51
C ASP A 121 -8.10 -3.90 3.68
N ARG A 122 -9.22 -3.41 3.13
CA ARG A 122 -9.24 -2.15 2.39
C ARG A 122 -9.00 -0.94 3.31
N ASP A 123 -9.52 -0.98 4.53
CA ASP A 123 -9.30 0.09 5.51
C ASP A 123 -7.84 0.14 5.97
N LEU A 124 -7.21 -1.01 6.20
CA LEU A 124 -5.78 -1.11 6.50
C LEU A 124 -4.91 -0.64 5.34
N GLU A 125 -5.26 -1.02 4.11
CA GLU A 125 -4.54 -0.57 2.92
C GLU A 125 -4.67 0.96 2.72
N ARG A 126 -5.85 1.54 2.99
CA ARG A 126 -6.07 2.99 2.98
C ARG A 126 -5.13 3.71 3.93
N LEU A 127 -5.06 3.27 5.20
CA LEU A 127 -4.17 3.84 6.20
C LEU A 127 -2.70 3.74 5.79
N ARG A 128 -2.31 2.62 5.17
CA ARG A 128 -0.96 2.45 4.67
C ARG A 128 -0.64 3.44 3.55
N VAL A 129 -1.52 3.53 2.55
CA VAL A 129 -1.33 4.46 1.42
C VAL A 129 -1.30 5.90 1.91
N GLU A 130 -2.16 6.27 2.85
CA GLU A 130 -2.13 7.60 3.48
C GLU A 130 -0.79 7.90 4.15
N THR A 131 -0.21 6.93 4.85
CA THR A 131 1.10 7.08 5.50
C THR A 131 2.21 7.23 4.46
N ASP A 132 2.22 6.35 3.45
CA ASP A 132 3.21 6.40 2.39
C ASP A 132 3.17 7.72 1.59
N LEU A 133 1.97 8.28 1.37
CA LEU A 133 1.79 9.59 0.73
C LEU A 133 2.29 10.75 1.59
N ARG A 134 2.08 10.69 2.92
CA ARG A 134 2.62 11.68 3.86
C ARG A 134 4.15 11.62 3.89
N ASP A 135 4.71 10.43 3.88
CA ASP A 135 6.17 10.20 3.83
C ASP A 135 6.77 10.68 2.50
N ALA A 136 5.99 10.61 1.41
CA ALA A 136 6.33 11.21 0.12
C ALA A 136 6.17 12.75 0.09
N GLY A 137 5.78 13.37 1.22
CA GLY A 137 5.66 14.82 1.36
C GLY A 137 4.28 15.40 1.04
N LEU A 138 3.27 14.57 0.71
CA LEU A 138 1.93 15.05 0.45
C LEU A 138 1.21 15.40 1.75
N ARG A 139 0.93 16.69 1.96
CA ARG A 139 0.21 17.16 3.15
C ARG A 139 -1.27 17.27 2.83
N PHE A 140 -2.06 16.34 3.32
CA PHE A 140 -3.51 16.32 3.24
C PHE A 140 -4.11 15.86 4.57
N GLY A 141 -5.36 16.14 4.75
CA GLY A 141 -6.09 15.86 5.99
C GLY A 141 -6.63 17.15 6.58
N PRO A 142 -7.43 17.05 7.64
CA PRO A 142 -8.00 18.22 8.26
C PRO A 142 -6.89 19.09 8.82
N ARG A 143 -6.87 20.33 8.39
CA ARG A 143 -6.04 21.36 9.04
C ARG A 143 -6.41 21.36 10.52
N LYS A 144 -5.51 20.90 11.42
CA LYS A 144 -5.69 21.18 12.84
C LYS A 144 -5.95 22.67 12.92
N ARG A 145 -7.13 23.05 13.39
CA ARG A 145 -7.36 24.43 13.81
C ARG A 145 -6.27 24.67 14.85
N GLN A 146 -5.26 25.45 14.50
CA GLN A 146 -4.34 25.98 15.50
C GLN A 146 -5.22 26.84 16.37
N ASP A 147 -5.57 26.30 17.52
CA ASP A 147 -6.13 27.11 18.59
C ASP A 147 -5.05 28.15 18.89
N THR A 148 -5.26 29.33 18.35
CA THR A 148 -4.49 30.54 18.71
C THR A 148 -4.87 30.83 20.16
N PRO A 149 -3.89 30.97 21.07
CA PRO A 149 -4.13 31.35 22.49
C PRO A 149 -4.80 32.69 22.62
#